data_4d66cf7912c45accfd6797b618f4d75e
#
_entry.id   4d66cf7912c45accfd6797b618f4d75e
#
_cell.length_a   1.000
_cell.length_b   1.000
_cell.length_c   1.000
_cell.angle_alpha   90.00
_cell.angle_beta   90.00
_cell.angle_gamma   90.00
#
_symmetry.space_group_name_H-M   'P 1'
#
loop_
_entity.id
_entity.type
_entity.pdbx_description
1 polymer ?
#
loop_
_entity_poly.entity_id
_entity_poly.type
_entity_poly.pdbx_seq_one_letter_code
_entity_poly.pdbx_strand_id
1 'polypeptide(L)'
;MSKEKFDYFIKGEKGKYEVVIGLEVHAQVLSKSKLFSGSSTKFGADPNNQVSLIDSAFPGMLPVINEECIKQAVRTGLGLNAKINNYSVFDRKNYFYADLPQGYQISQYKNPIVGEGKVLLDMPYGSKEIGIERLHLEQDAGKSIHDMDPSNTYVDLNRSGIALMEIVSKPDLRSPDEVNAYIKKLRSIMRYLGTCDGNMQEGSLRADVNVSVRKEGDTNFGTRCEIKNVNSIKFMQMAIEYEAARQVELIENGKKIDQETRLFDTKKNETRSMRSKEDAHDYRYFPDPDLLPLKLEQKLIDDLKKSLPELPDKKKERFVKEYGLNAYEANVLVSEKEISDYYEEVAKLSDKKLAATWMMGDLFAMLNDLSLIHI
;
A
#
# COMPACT_ATOMS: atom_id res chain seq x y z
N MET A 1 -21.67 13.63 -22.58
CA MET A 1 -21.03 14.32 -21.45
C MET A 1 -19.60 14.65 -21.87
N SER A 2 -19.19 15.93 -21.85
CA SER A 2 -17.81 16.31 -22.06
C SER A 2 -17.00 15.73 -20.91
N LYS A 3 -15.91 14.98 -21.23
CA LYS A 3 -14.98 14.52 -20.19
C LYS A 3 -14.39 15.76 -19.52
N GLU A 4 -14.46 15.81 -18.18
CA GLU A 4 -13.73 16.82 -17.42
C GLU A 4 -12.24 16.74 -17.80
N LYS A 5 -11.61 17.89 -17.93
CA LYS A 5 -10.17 17.95 -18.21
C LYS A 5 -9.43 17.88 -16.86
N PHE A 6 -8.38 17.09 -16.78
CA PHE A 6 -7.49 17.14 -15.63
C PHE A 6 -6.93 18.56 -15.46
N ASP A 7 -7.12 19.18 -14.29
CA ASP A 7 -6.71 20.56 -14.00
C ASP A 7 -6.30 20.72 -12.52
N TYR A 8 -5.39 19.87 -12.05
CA TYR A 8 -4.81 20.01 -10.70
C TYR A 8 -3.39 20.55 -10.79
N PHE A 9 -3.21 21.81 -10.37
CA PHE A 9 -1.94 22.50 -10.30
C PHE A 9 -1.88 23.36 -9.03
N ILE A 10 -0.70 23.46 -8.42
CA ILE A 10 -0.47 24.48 -7.41
C ILE A 10 -0.21 25.80 -8.12
N LYS A 11 -1.02 26.80 -7.82
CA LYS A 11 -0.86 28.16 -8.37
C LYS A 11 0.08 28.97 -7.48
N GLY A 12 1.25 29.31 -7.99
CA GLY A 12 2.18 30.24 -7.39
C GLY A 12 2.09 31.63 -8.01
N GLU A 13 2.85 32.57 -7.51
CA GLU A 13 2.98 33.94 -8.07
C GLU A 13 3.69 33.93 -9.43
N LYS A 14 4.64 33.02 -9.64
CA LYS A 14 5.47 32.90 -10.85
C LYS A 14 5.01 31.84 -11.83
N GLY A 15 3.81 31.27 -11.64
CA GLY A 15 3.21 30.30 -12.56
C GLY A 15 2.46 29.17 -11.89
N LYS A 16 2.16 28.16 -12.71
CA LYS A 16 1.53 26.91 -12.26
C LYS A 16 2.58 25.82 -12.10
N TYR A 17 2.36 24.97 -11.10
CA TYR A 17 3.25 23.85 -10.78
C TYR A 17 2.49 22.55 -10.78
N GLU A 18 3.00 21.58 -11.53
CA GLU A 18 2.50 20.21 -11.51
C GLU A 18 3.05 19.49 -10.29
N VAL A 19 2.18 18.76 -9.58
CA VAL A 19 2.59 17.88 -8.49
C VAL A 19 2.92 16.51 -9.06
N VAL A 20 4.03 15.93 -8.62
CA VAL A 20 4.48 14.59 -9.00
C VAL A 20 4.55 13.74 -7.75
N ILE A 21 3.80 12.63 -7.74
CA ILE A 21 3.62 11.80 -6.56
C ILE A 21 3.95 10.34 -6.89
N GLY A 22 4.72 9.70 -6.03
CA GLY A 22 4.93 8.26 -5.96
C GLY A 22 4.55 7.74 -4.57
N LEU A 23 4.16 6.49 -4.49
CA LEU A 23 3.74 5.84 -3.25
C LEU A 23 4.52 4.55 -3.01
N GLU A 24 4.88 4.34 -1.75
CA GLU A 24 5.39 3.08 -1.22
C GLU A 24 4.33 2.51 -0.27
N VAL A 25 3.62 1.47 -0.73
CA VAL A 25 2.50 0.89 0.01
C VAL A 25 2.93 -0.42 0.65
N HIS A 26 2.85 -0.47 1.98
CA HIS A 26 3.16 -1.65 2.77
C HIS A 26 1.86 -2.37 3.13
N ALA A 27 1.73 -3.62 2.71
CA ALA A 27 0.57 -4.45 2.96
C ALA A 27 0.98 -5.73 3.70
N GLN A 28 0.44 -5.94 4.91
CA GLN A 28 0.68 -7.19 5.64
C GLN A 28 0.02 -8.36 4.91
N VAL A 29 0.81 -9.40 4.70
CA VAL A 29 0.35 -10.61 4.01
C VAL A 29 -0.61 -11.39 4.91
N LEU A 30 -1.78 -11.75 4.36
CA LEU A 30 -2.67 -12.69 5.03
C LEU A 30 -2.05 -14.11 4.99
N SER A 31 -1.45 -14.47 6.11
CA SER A 31 -0.88 -15.78 6.40
C SER A 31 -1.12 -16.12 7.86
N LYS A 32 -1.22 -17.42 8.19
CA LYS A 32 -1.39 -17.88 9.58
C LYS A 32 -0.11 -17.80 10.41
N SER A 33 1.04 -17.74 9.73
CA SER A 33 2.35 -17.64 10.34
C SER A 33 3.22 -16.60 9.64
N LYS A 34 4.26 -16.15 10.31
CA LYS A 34 5.18 -15.11 9.86
C LYS A 34 6.00 -15.53 8.65
N LEU A 35 6.77 -14.59 8.08
CA LEU A 35 7.54 -14.82 6.85
C LEU A 35 8.63 -15.88 7.02
N PHE A 36 9.28 -15.91 8.17
CA PHE A 36 10.42 -16.80 8.42
C PHE A 36 10.27 -17.65 9.69
N SER A 37 9.12 -17.61 10.35
CA SER A 37 8.87 -18.38 11.57
C SER A 37 7.43 -18.92 11.61
N GLY A 38 7.20 -19.90 12.49
CA GLY A 38 5.87 -20.47 12.71
C GLY A 38 4.97 -19.68 13.66
N SER A 39 5.42 -18.54 14.17
CA SER A 39 4.62 -17.71 15.08
C SER A 39 3.39 -17.14 14.39
N SER A 40 2.31 -17.00 15.18
CA SER A 40 1.02 -16.49 14.69
C SER A 40 1.12 -15.02 14.24
N THR A 41 0.31 -14.67 13.26
CA THR A 41 0.14 -13.29 12.76
C THR A 41 -1.16 -12.64 13.25
N LYS A 42 -1.91 -13.30 14.15
CA LYS A 42 -3.22 -12.83 14.60
C LYS A 42 -3.11 -11.51 15.34
N PHE A 43 -3.88 -10.51 14.93
CA PHE A 43 -3.93 -9.20 15.59
C PHE A 43 -4.57 -9.29 17.00
N GLY A 44 -4.15 -8.40 17.91
CA GLY A 44 -4.77 -8.21 19.23
C GLY A 44 -4.35 -9.20 20.31
N ALA A 45 -3.27 -9.96 20.12
CA ALA A 45 -2.68 -10.77 21.20
C ALA A 45 -1.94 -9.90 22.21
N ASP A 46 -1.80 -10.41 23.44
CA ASP A 46 -1.00 -9.77 24.49
C ASP A 46 0.46 -9.55 23.99
N PRO A 47 1.13 -8.47 24.42
CA PRO A 47 2.48 -8.15 23.98
C PRO A 47 3.44 -9.34 24.14
N ASN A 48 4.24 -9.59 23.11
CA ASN A 48 5.27 -10.63 23.05
C ASN A 48 4.76 -12.08 23.17
N ASN A 49 3.46 -12.35 22.97
CA ASN A 49 2.90 -13.71 23.00
C ASN A 49 3.00 -14.45 21.67
N GLN A 50 3.33 -13.74 20.59
CA GLN A 50 3.47 -14.32 19.24
C GLN A 50 4.89 -14.10 18.70
N VAL A 51 5.87 -14.50 19.48
CA VAL A 51 7.29 -14.29 19.19
C VAL A 51 8.03 -15.61 19.27
N SER A 52 8.70 -15.98 18.17
CA SER A 52 9.63 -17.11 18.16
C SER A 52 11.05 -16.66 18.50
N LEU A 53 11.95 -17.62 18.69
CA LEU A 53 13.37 -17.36 18.86
C LEU A 53 14.00 -16.69 17.62
N ILE A 54 13.44 -16.92 16.42
CA ILE A 54 13.83 -16.24 15.17
C ILE A 54 13.40 -14.77 15.23
N ASP A 55 12.14 -14.50 15.59
CA ASP A 55 11.59 -13.14 15.64
C ASP A 55 12.30 -12.26 16.69
N SER A 56 12.81 -12.88 17.76
CA SER A 56 13.60 -12.23 18.81
C SER A 56 15.12 -12.20 18.54
N ALA A 57 15.52 -12.63 17.36
CA ALA A 57 16.94 -12.70 16.94
C ALA A 57 17.83 -13.51 17.90
N PHE A 58 17.33 -14.64 18.40
CA PHE A 58 18.10 -15.47 19.32
C PHE A 58 19.30 -16.10 18.57
N PRO A 59 20.51 -16.08 19.17
CA PRO A 59 21.70 -16.60 18.51
C PRO A 59 21.54 -18.05 18.02
N GLY A 60 21.94 -18.32 16.78
CA GLY A 60 21.87 -19.64 16.16
C GLY A 60 20.54 -20.02 15.50
N MET A 61 19.54 -19.15 15.58
CA MET A 61 18.26 -19.38 14.89
C MET A 61 18.34 -18.91 13.44
N LEU A 62 17.88 -19.75 12.51
CA LEU A 62 17.95 -19.48 11.08
C LEU A 62 16.52 -19.30 10.49
N PRO A 63 16.35 -18.35 9.54
CA PRO A 63 15.06 -18.11 8.89
C PRO A 63 14.66 -19.27 7.97
N VAL A 64 13.37 -19.60 7.92
CA VAL A 64 12.79 -20.57 6.97
C VAL A 64 11.62 -19.90 6.25
N ILE A 65 11.70 -19.84 4.92
CA ILE A 65 10.72 -19.13 4.08
C ILE A 65 9.33 -19.78 4.20
N ASN A 66 8.31 -18.97 4.46
CA ASN A 66 6.91 -19.37 4.44
C ASN A 66 6.38 -19.36 2.99
N GLU A 67 6.06 -20.54 2.48
CA GLU A 67 5.55 -20.74 1.12
C GLU A 67 4.25 -19.96 0.86
N GLU A 68 3.34 -19.86 1.84
CA GLU A 68 2.09 -19.10 1.66
C GLU A 68 2.35 -17.63 1.43
N CYS A 69 3.32 -17.01 2.13
CA CYS A 69 3.69 -15.62 1.89
C CYS A 69 4.19 -15.40 0.46
N ILE A 70 4.95 -16.35 -0.09
CA ILE A 70 5.41 -16.33 -1.48
C ILE A 70 4.21 -16.41 -2.44
N LYS A 71 3.29 -17.35 -2.21
CA LYS A 71 2.07 -17.49 -3.04
C LYS A 71 1.21 -16.23 -3.02
N GLN A 72 1.06 -15.61 -1.86
CA GLN A 72 0.28 -14.37 -1.72
C GLN A 72 0.93 -13.19 -2.46
N ALA A 73 2.26 -13.06 -2.41
CA ALA A 73 2.97 -12.03 -3.18
C ALA A 73 2.80 -12.25 -4.69
N VAL A 74 2.89 -13.49 -5.17
CA VAL A 74 2.67 -13.83 -6.59
C VAL A 74 1.23 -13.53 -7.00
N ARG A 75 0.22 -13.89 -6.20
CA ARG A 75 -1.19 -13.55 -6.47
C ARG A 75 -1.41 -12.05 -6.57
N THR A 76 -0.81 -11.28 -5.63
CA THR A 76 -0.89 -9.82 -5.67
C THR A 76 -0.26 -9.27 -6.93
N GLY A 77 0.94 -9.73 -7.28
CA GLY A 77 1.62 -9.33 -8.52
C GLY A 77 0.78 -9.61 -9.77
N LEU A 78 0.18 -10.79 -9.85
CA LEU A 78 -0.73 -11.16 -10.95
C LEU A 78 -1.97 -10.24 -11.01
N GLY A 79 -2.53 -9.90 -9.84
CA GLY A 79 -3.66 -8.97 -9.74
C GLY A 79 -3.31 -7.54 -10.14
N LEU A 80 -2.05 -7.15 -10.00
CA LEU A 80 -1.51 -5.85 -10.44
C LEU A 80 -1.04 -5.87 -11.90
N ASN A 81 -1.36 -6.91 -12.67
CA ASN A 81 -0.89 -7.12 -14.04
C ASN A 81 0.64 -6.99 -14.16
N ALA A 82 1.37 -7.42 -13.14
CA ALA A 82 2.80 -7.31 -13.05
C ALA A 82 3.52 -8.57 -13.51
N LYS A 83 4.78 -8.39 -13.92
CA LYS A 83 5.66 -9.49 -14.27
C LYS A 83 6.11 -10.22 -13.00
N ILE A 84 5.88 -11.52 -12.93
CA ILE A 84 6.43 -12.36 -11.86
C ILE A 84 7.85 -12.77 -12.25
N ASN A 85 8.80 -12.59 -11.34
CA ASN A 85 10.19 -12.98 -11.56
C ASN A 85 10.42 -14.43 -11.08
N ASN A 86 10.88 -15.29 -11.99
CA ASN A 86 11.17 -16.69 -11.66
C ASN A 86 12.38 -16.89 -10.72
N TYR A 87 13.20 -15.85 -10.58
CA TYR A 87 14.37 -15.81 -9.68
C TYR A 87 14.28 -14.57 -8.80
N SER A 88 14.38 -14.77 -7.50
CA SER A 88 14.33 -13.71 -6.51
C SER A 88 15.29 -13.97 -5.36
N VAL A 89 15.80 -12.93 -4.71
CA VAL A 89 16.79 -13.02 -3.65
C VAL A 89 16.35 -12.17 -2.48
N PHE A 90 16.46 -12.74 -1.28
CA PHE A 90 16.33 -11.97 -0.05
C PHE A 90 17.69 -11.38 0.33
N ASP A 91 17.68 -10.09 0.63
CA ASP A 91 18.83 -9.29 1.03
C ASP A 91 18.67 -8.83 2.47
N ARG A 92 19.79 -8.55 3.16
CA ARG A 92 19.80 -7.86 4.44
C ARG A 92 19.87 -6.35 4.21
N LYS A 93 18.88 -5.63 4.73
CA LYS A 93 18.85 -4.17 4.82
C LYS A 93 19.29 -3.78 6.23
N ASN A 94 20.50 -3.24 6.37
CA ASN A 94 21.11 -3.04 7.69
C ASN A 94 20.74 -1.68 8.28
N TYR A 95 20.04 -1.70 9.40
CA TYR A 95 19.74 -0.53 10.23
C TYR A 95 19.35 -0.98 11.64
N PHE A 96 19.44 -0.08 12.62
CA PHE A 96 19.29 -0.42 14.03
C PHE A 96 18.12 0.30 14.66
N TYR A 97 17.16 -0.48 15.17
CA TYR A 97 16.07 -0.01 16.02
C TYR A 97 15.81 -1.04 17.11
N ALA A 98 15.27 -0.59 18.26
CA ALA A 98 14.97 -1.48 19.39
C ALA A 98 13.97 -2.59 19.03
N ASP A 99 13.03 -2.30 18.12
CA ASP A 99 12.00 -3.21 17.62
C ASP A 99 12.45 -4.04 16.40
N LEU A 100 13.74 -3.97 16.05
CA LEU A 100 14.39 -4.79 15.03
C LEU A 100 15.60 -5.49 15.65
N PRO A 101 15.41 -6.53 16.51
CA PRO A 101 16.44 -7.06 17.39
C PRO A 101 17.65 -7.66 16.66
N GLN A 102 17.49 -8.15 15.43
CA GLN A 102 18.60 -8.67 14.61
C GLN A 102 19.50 -7.57 14.02
N GLY A 103 19.11 -6.30 14.08
CA GLY A 103 19.89 -5.18 13.53
C GLY A 103 19.87 -5.09 12.00
N TYR A 104 19.03 -5.86 11.33
CA TYR A 104 18.74 -5.78 9.90
C TYR A 104 17.32 -6.26 9.61
N GLN A 105 16.78 -5.83 8.49
CA GLN A 105 15.52 -6.32 7.95
C GLN A 105 15.82 -7.24 6.76
N ILE A 106 15.22 -8.43 6.73
CA ILE A 106 15.27 -9.27 5.53
C ILE A 106 14.25 -8.70 4.56
N SER A 107 14.71 -8.31 3.37
CA SER A 107 13.94 -7.65 2.32
C SER A 107 14.40 -8.15 0.95
N GLN A 108 13.95 -7.54 -0.15
CA GLN A 108 14.42 -7.84 -1.50
C GLN A 108 14.82 -6.55 -2.21
N TYR A 109 16.02 -6.49 -2.76
CA TYR A 109 16.53 -5.26 -3.37
C TYR A 109 16.63 -5.37 -4.89
N LYS A 110 17.68 -6.04 -5.41
CA LYS A 110 17.94 -6.13 -6.85
C LYS A 110 17.07 -7.13 -7.58
N ASN A 111 16.61 -8.16 -6.88
CA ASN A 111 15.85 -9.27 -7.44
C ASN A 111 14.51 -9.43 -6.71
N PRO A 112 13.58 -8.47 -6.82
CA PRO A 112 12.26 -8.57 -6.19
C PRO A 112 11.46 -9.73 -6.80
N ILE A 113 10.52 -10.27 -6.04
CA ILE A 113 9.66 -11.36 -6.51
C ILE A 113 8.71 -10.91 -7.64
N VAL A 114 8.31 -9.64 -7.64
CA VAL A 114 7.42 -9.06 -8.67
C VAL A 114 8.08 -7.82 -9.25
N GLY A 115 8.17 -7.77 -10.56
CA GLY A 115 8.67 -6.64 -11.34
C GLY A 115 7.56 -5.64 -11.71
N GLU A 116 7.75 -4.98 -12.85
CA GLU A 116 6.84 -3.94 -13.33
C GLU A 116 5.43 -4.45 -13.58
N GLY A 117 4.47 -3.60 -13.23
CA GLY A 117 3.04 -3.83 -13.42
C GLY A 117 2.28 -2.52 -13.58
N LYS A 118 0.95 -2.60 -13.47
CA LYS A 118 0.09 -1.43 -13.62
C LYS A 118 -1.27 -1.57 -12.98
N VAL A 119 -1.82 -0.43 -12.57
CA VAL A 119 -3.17 -0.29 -12.03
C VAL A 119 -3.92 0.76 -12.84
N LEU A 120 -5.15 0.48 -13.20
CA LEU A 120 -6.02 1.41 -13.91
C LEU A 120 -6.96 2.11 -12.92
N LEU A 121 -6.91 3.43 -12.89
CA LEU A 121 -7.80 4.27 -12.09
C LEU A 121 -8.97 4.77 -12.93
N ASP A 122 -10.17 4.77 -12.35
CA ASP A 122 -11.35 5.39 -12.93
C ASP A 122 -11.50 6.81 -12.34
N MET A 123 -11.13 7.81 -13.13
CA MET A 123 -11.22 9.21 -12.72
C MET A 123 -12.36 9.93 -13.45
N PRO A 124 -12.89 11.04 -12.93
CA PRO A 124 -13.97 11.80 -13.60
C PRO A 124 -13.59 12.25 -15.03
N TYR A 125 -12.30 12.51 -15.26
CA TYR A 125 -11.76 12.89 -16.57
C TYR A 125 -11.41 11.72 -17.48
N GLY A 126 -11.60 10.48 -17.04
CA GLY A 126 -11.32 9.24 -17.78
C GLY A 126 -10.42 8.28 -17.05
N SER A 127 -10.09 7.17 -17.68
CA SER A 127 -9.19 6.17 -17.08
C SER A 127 -7.74 6.66 -17.11
N LYS A 128 -7.01 6.45 -16.02
CA LYS A 128 -5.59 6.75 -15.88
C LYS A 128 -4.81 5.51 -15.44
N GLU A 129 -3.77 5.17 -16.18
CA GLU A 129 -2.86 4.09 -15.82
C GLU A 129 -1.76 4.61 -14.88
N ILE A 130 -1.53 3.89 -13.78
CA ILE A 130 -0.44 4.12 -12.84
C ILE A 130 0.49 2.92 -12.89
N GLY A 131 1.76 3.15 -13.20
CA GLY A 131 2.78 2.11 -13.22
C GLY A 131 3.13 1.64 -11.81
N ILE A 132 3.36 0.34 -11.69
CA ILE A 132 4.01 -0.28 -10.53
C ILE A 132 5.46 -0.54 -10.94
N GLU A 133 6.40 -0.08 -10.12
CA GLU A 133 7.83 -0.34 -10.32
C GLU A 133 8.18 -1.76 -9.93
N ARG A 134 7.72 -2.19 -8.76
CA ARG A 134 7.93 -3.52 -8.21
C ARG A 134 7.01 -3.79 -7.02
N LEU A 135 6.89 -5.07 -6.67
CA LEU A 135 6.46 -5.52 -5.35
C LEU A 135 7.54 -6.44 -4.81
N HIS A 136 7.96 -6.23 -3.58
CA HIS A 136 8.88 -7.12 -2.91
C HIS A 136 8.37 -7.54 -1.52
N LEU A 137 8.88 -8.65 -1.04
CA LEU A 137 8.60 -9.16 0.30
C LEU A 137 9.68 -8.70 1.28
N GLU A 138 9.23 -8.34 2.48
CA GLU A 138 10.12 -8.02 3.59
C GLU A 138 9.49 -8.37 4.94
N GLN A 139 10.30 -8.35 6.00
CA GLN A 139 9.81 -8.51 7.37
C GLN A 139 9.26 -7.20 7.90
N ASP A 140 8.11 -7.21 8.60
CA ASP A 140 7.71 -6.08 9.43
C ASP A 140 8.59 -6.01 10.69
N ALA A 141 8.84 -4.80 11.19
CA ALA A 141 9.49 -4.57 12.47
C ALA A 141 8.50 -4.79 13.62
N GLY A 142 8.99 -4.91 14.85
CA GLY A 142 8.17 -4.88 16.05
C GLY A 142 7.52 -3.51 16.29
N LYS A 143 7.08 -3.26 17.51
CA LYS A 143 6.50 -1.99 17.93
C LYS A 143 7.25 -1.45 19.14
N SER A 144 7.78 -0.24 19.00
CA SER A 144 8.32 0.54 20.13
C SER A 144 7.22 1.37 20.77
N ILE A 145 7.06 1.29 22.09
CA ILE A 145 6.02 1.97 22.87
C ILE A 145 6.73 2.95 23.79
N HIS A 146 6.49 4.25 23.60
CA HIS A 146 7.19 5.34 24.28
C HIS A 146 6.31 6.13 25.26
N ASP A 147 5.01 5.88 25.25
CA ASP A 147 3.99 6.64 25.98
C ASP A 147 3.62 6.04 27.35
N MET A 148 4.11 4.84 27.65
CA MET A 148 3.85 4.17 28.92
C MET A 148 4.74 4.67 30.08
N ASP A 149 5.97 5.05 29.78
CA ASP A 149 6.97 5.50 30.76
C ASP A 149 7.93 6.49 30.08
N PRO A 150 8.14 7.68 30.65
CA PRO A 150 9.03 8.69 30.06
C PRO A 150 10.52 8.29 30.07
N SER A 151 10.91 7.32 30.90
CA SER A 151 12.30 6.88 31.08
C SER A 151 12.63 5.58 30.35
N ASN A 152 11.60 4.84 29.89
CA ASN A 152 11.76 3.51 29.29
C ASN A 152 10.98 3.41 27.99
N THR A 153 11.55 2.67 27.04
CA THR A 153 10.87 2.22 25.82
C THR A 153 10.54 0.75 25.99
N TYR A 154 9.27 0.40 25.84
CA TYR A 154 8.82 -0.99 25.81
C TYR A 154 8.79 -1.48 24.37
N VAL A 155 9.14 -2.75 24.17
CA VAL A 155 9.18 -3.36 22.83
C VAL A 155 8.22 -4.54 22.78
N ASP A 156 7.30 -4.49 21.82
CA ASP A 156 6.41 -5.59 21.47
C ASP A 156 6.83 -6.17 20.13
N LEU A 157 7.27 -7.43 20.13
CA LEU A 157 7.75 -8.15 18.96
C LEU A 157 6.66 -9.01 18.28
N ASN A 158 5.40 -8.91 18.67
CA ASN A 158 4.33 -9.66 18.04
C ASN A 158 4.26 -9.40 16.53
N ARG A 159 4.50 -8.15 16.11
CA ARG A 159 4.53 -7.79 14.68
C ARG A 159 5.85 -8.13 13.99
N SER A 160 6.96 -8.23 14.73
CA SER A 160 8.28 -8.55 14.16
C SER A 160 8.23 -9.85 13.35
N GLY A 161 8.68 -9.79 12.11
CA GLY A 161 8.70 -10.93 11.20
C GLY A 161 7.38 -11.24 10.48
N ILE A 162 6.29 -10.49 10.69
CA ILE A 162 5.11 -10.56 9.83
C ILE A 162 5.54 -10.20 8.41
N ALA A 163 5.05 -10.94 7.41
CA ALA A 163 5.37 -10.66 6.03
C ALA A 163 4.72 -9.37 5.55
N LEU A 164 5.49 -8.49 4.95
CA LEU A 164 5.02 -7.30 4.23
C LEU A 164 5.24 -7.46 2.73
N MET A 165 4.27 -7.03 1.96
CA MET A 165 4.44 -6.68 0.55
C MET A 165 4.66 -5.18 0.48
N GLU A 166 5.84 -4.72 0.06
CA GLU A 166 6.06 -3.33 -0.31
C GLU A 166 5.80 -3.15 -1.80
N ILE A 167 4.77 -2.38 -2.14
CA ILE A 167 4.34 -2.07 -3.50
C ILE A 167 4.77 -0.65 -3.82
N VAL A 168 5.72 -0.50 -4.73
CA VAL A 168 6.27 0.79 -5.13
C VAL A 168 5.64 1.23 -6.44
N SER A 169 4.96 2.37 -6.45
CA SER A 169 4.43 2.97 -7.68
C SER A 169 5.50 3.75 -8.45
N LYS A 170 5.31 3.87 -9.76
CA LYS A 170 6.00 4.91 -10.53
C LYS A 170 5.44 6.30 -10.13
N PRO A 171 6.19 7.40 -10.35
CA PRO A 171 5.75 8.75 -9.99
C PRO A 171 4.73 9.31 -11.01
N ASP A 172 3.65 8.58 -11.21
CA ASP A 172 2.63 8.88 -12.23
C ASP A 172 1.42 9.64 -11.69
N LEU A 173 1.26 9.68 -10.35
CA LEU A 173 0.16 10.38 -9.70
C LEU A 173 0.41 11.89 -9.72
N ARG A 174 -0.69 12.68 -9.87
CA ARG A 174 -0.62 14.13 -10.06
C ARG A 174 -1.53 14.92 -9.12
N SER A 175 -2.37 14.26 -8.35
CA SER A 175 -3.29 14.93 -7.41
C SER A 175 -3.58 14.09 -6.18
N PRO A 176 -4.04 14.71 -5.07
CA PRO A 176 -4.54 14.01 -3.89
C PRO A 176 -5.70 13.05 -4.20
N ASP A 177 -6.57 13.39 -5.17
CA ASP A 177 -7.70 12.53 -5.56
C ASP A 177 -7.23 11.28 -6.31
N GLU A 178 -6.19 11.39 -7.13
CA GLU A 178 -5.56 10.23 -7.74
C GLU A 178 -4.92 9.30 -6.71
N VAL A 179 -4.33 9.84 -5.64
CA VAL A 179 -3.78 9.05 -4.52
C VAL A 179 -4.91 8.31 -3.79
N ASN A 180 -6.02 8.99 -3.51
CA ASN A 180 -7.21 8.37 -2.93
C ASN A 180 -7.71 7.20 -3.80
N ALA A 181 -7.88 7.43 -5.10
CA ALA A 181 -8.33 6.41 -6.05
C ALA A 181 -7.34 5.22 -6.10
N TYR A 182 -6.04 5.50 -6.11
CA TYR A 182 -4.98 4.48 -6.17
C TYR A 182 -4.97 3.59 -4.92
N ILE A 183 -4.98 4.18 -3.72
CA ILE A 183 -4.97 3.41 -2.46
C ILE A 183 -6.24 2.55 -2.35
N LYS A 184 -7.40 3.12 -2.66
CA LYS A 184 -8.67 2.37 -2.67
C LYS A 184 -8.64 1.21 -3.68
N LYS A 185 -8.10 1.43 -4.87
CA LYS A 185 -7.98 0.39 -5.90
C LYS A 185 -7.04 -0.73 -5.45
N LEU A 186 -5.86 -0.41 -4.91
CA LEU A 186 -4.93 -1.42 -4.38
C LEU A 186 -5.57 -2.23 -3.26
N ARG A 187 -6.19 -1.54 -2.30
CA ARG A 187 -6.89 -2.18 -1.17
C ARG A 187 -7.96 -3.14 -1.68
N SER A 188 -8.80 -2.70 -2.60
CA SER A 188 -9.84 -3.53 -3.19
C SER A 188 -9.26 -4.76 -3.89
N ILE A 189 -8.25 -4.61 -4.74
CA ILE A 189 -7.57 -5.74 -5.41
C ILE A 189 -7.06 -6.75 -4.38
N MET A 190 -6.33 -6.32 -3.36
CA MET A 190 -5.76 -7.21 -2.35
C MET A 190 -6.83 -7.94 -1.52
N ARG A 191 -7.93 -7.26 -1.18
CA ARG A 191 -9.07 -7.89 -0.48
C ARG A 191 -9.79 -8.92 -1.35
N TYR A 192 -10.00 -8.63 -2.63
CA TYR A 192 -10.58 -9.61 -3.56
C TYR A 192 -9.69 -10.85 -3.71
N LEU A 193 -8.37 -10.65 -3.77
CA LEU A 193 -7.40 -11.74 -3.84
C LEU A 193 -7.26 -12.51 -2.51
N GLY A 194 -7.66 -11.91 -1.38
CA GLY A 194 -7.43 -12.45 -0.05
C GLY A 194 -5.95 -12.43 0.34
N THR A 195 -5.18 -11.45 -0.14
CA THR A 195 -3.73 -11.34 0.13
C THR A 195 -3.37 -10.34 1.22
N CYS A 196 -4.25 -9.37 1.49
CA CYS A 196 -4.19 -8.42 2.61
C CYS A 196 -5.62 -8.03 3.00
N ASP A 197 -5.88 -7.80 4.28
CA ASP A 197 -7.18 -7.32 4.77
C ASP A 197 -7.44 -5.83 4.48
N GLY A 198 -6.37 -5.08 4.22
CA GLY A 198 -6.44 -3.66 3.89
C GLY A 198 -6.87 -2.77 5.05
N ASN A 199 -6.69 -3.22 6.30
CA ASN A 199 -7.06 -2.45 7.49
C ASN A 199 -5.98 -1.42 7.84
N MET A 200 -6.24 -0.15 7.52
CA MET A 200 -5.31 0.95 7.83
C MET A 200 -5.30 1.30 9.33
N GLN A 201 -6.38 1.04 10.07
CA GLN A 201 -6.46 1.37 11.50
C GLN A 201 -5.61 0.41 12.34
N GLU A 202 -5.57 -0.86 11.96
CA GLU A 202 -4.70 -1.87 12.59
C GLU A 202 -3.26 -1.83 12.04
N GLY A 203 -3.02 -1.04 10.99
CA GLY A 203 -1.71 -0.91 10.36
C GLY A 203 -1.35 -2.03 9.40
N SER A 204 -2.33 -2.86 8.98
CA SER A 204 -2.14 -3.89 7.96
C SER A 204 -1.90 -3.31 6.57
N LEU A 205 -2.36 -2.07 6.34
CA LEU A 205 -2.10 -1.29 5.13
C LEU A 205 -1.59 0.09 5.52
N ARG A 206 -0.38 0.43 5.07
CA ARG A 206 0.27 1.73 5.31
C ARG A 206 0.84 2.24 3.99
N ALA A 207 1.04 3.56 3.88
CA ALA A 207 1.74 4.11 2.74
C ALA A 207 2.63 5.28 3.16
N ASP A 208 3.80 5.36 2.51
CA ASP A 208 4.67 6.52 2.53
C ASP A 208 4.50 7.27 1.20
N VAL A 209 4.49 8.60 1.25
CA VAL A 209 4.18 9.44 0.10
C VAL A 209 5.42 10.22 -0.32
N ASN A 210 5.85 10.03 -1.55
CA ASN A 210 6.91 10.82 -2.17
C ASN A 210 6.30 11.96 -2.99
N VAL A 211 6.64 13.21 -2.68
CA VAL A 211 6.11 14.41 -3.34
C VAL A 211 7.22 15.26 -3.90
N SER A 212 7.09 15.71 -5.13
CA SER A 212 7.86 16.79 -5.73
C SER A 212 6.96 17.67 -6.58
N VAL A 213 7.43 18.89 -6.89
CA VAL A 213 6.74 19.80 -7.80
C VAL A 213 7.67 20.22 -8.94
N ARG A 214 7.08 20.50 -10.11
CA ARG A 214 7.79 21.07 -11.26
C ARG A 214 6.92 22.13 -11.94
N LYS A 215 7.52 23.07 -12.66
CA LYS A 215 6.74 24.02 -13.45
C LYS A 215 5.90 23.31 -14.52
N GLU A 216 4.75 23.86 -14.81
CA GLU A 216 3.90 23.38 -15.91
C GLU A 216 4.72 23.36 -17.22
N GLY A 217 4.73 22.18 -17.87
CA GLY A 217 5.48 21.93 -19.11
C GLY A 217 6.91 21.42 -18.93
N ASP A 218 7.47 21.45 -17.72
CA ASP A 218 8.78 20.83 -17.45
C ASP A 218 8.71 19.30 -17.55
N THR A 219 9.74 18.70 -18.13
CA THR A 219 9.86 17.23 -18.24
C THR A 219 10.67 16.61 -17.09
N ASN A 220 11.58 17.37 -16.48
CA ASN A 220 12.41 16.91 -15.38
C ASN A 220 11.63 16.90 -14.07
N PHE A 221 11.89 15.89 -13.23
CA PHE A 221 11.32 15.84 -11.88
C PHE A 221 12.02 16.84 -10.96
N GLY A 222 11.24 17.43 -10.05
CA GLY A 222 11.76 18.22 -8.95
C GLY A 222 12.40 17.35 -7.85
N THR A 223 13.00 17.98 -6.85
CA THR A 223 13.52 17.29 -5.68
C THR A 223 12.38 16.74 -4.85
N ARG A 224 12.38 15.44 -4.60
CA ARG A 224 11.33 14.76 -3.82
C ARG A 224 11.57 14.86 -2.33
N CYS A 225 10.48 14.98 -1.57
CA CYS A 225 10.44 14.73 -0.13
C CYS A 225 9.56 13.53 0.14
N GLU A 226 9.99 12.65 1.03
CA GLU A 226 9.22 11.52 1.53
C GLU A 226 8.41 11.98 2.74
N ILE A 227 7.11 11.67 2.78
CA ILE A 227 6.22 12.02 3.90
C ILE A 227 5.79 10.74 4.61
N LYS A 228 6.07 10.67 5.90
CA LYS A 228 5.69 9.57 6.80
C LYS A 228 4.60 9.98 7.78
N ASN A 229 4.03 8.98 8.48
CA ASN A 229 2.98 9.16 9.48
C ASN A 229 1.64 9.63 8.89
N VAL A 230 1.28 9.11 7.73
CA VAL A 230 0.02 9.40 7.04
C VAL A 230 -0.93 8.20 7.14
N ASN A 231 -1.49 8.00 8.33
CA ASN A 231 -2.22 6.77 8.72
C ASN A 231 -3.66 6.70 8.18
N SER A 232 -4.04 7.57 7.27
CA SER A 232 -5.32 7.53 6.56
C SER A 232 -5.22 8.21 5.20
N ILE A 233 -6.10 7.85 4.28
CA ILE A 233 -6.15 8.46 2.95
C ILE A 233 -6.35 9.98 3.06
N LYS A 234 -7.20 10.43 3.99
CA LYS A 234 -7.42 11.86 4.25
C LYS A 234 -6.12 12.57 4.66
N PHE A 235 -5.34 11.98 5.56
CA PHE A 235 -4.06 12.57 5.98
C PHE A 235 -3.02 12.53 4.86
N MET A 236 -3.04 11.53 3.98
CA MET A 236 -2.20 11.54 2.78
C MET A 236 -2.54 12.72 1.87
N GLN A 237 -3.83 12.96 1.59
CA GLN A 237 -4.28 14.08 0.77
C GLN A 237 -3.82 15.42 1.37
N MET A 238 -4.08 15.65 2.66
CA MET A 238 -3.70 16.88 3.35
C MET A 238 -2.17 17.09 3.37
N ALA A 239 -1.42 16.02 3.58
CA ALA A 239 0.05 16.06 3.59
C ALA A 239 0.62 16.42 2.21
N ILE A 240 0.03 15.89 1.14
CA ILE A 240 0.41 16.20 -0.25
C ILE A 240 0.13 17.67 -0.56
N GLU A 241 -1.05 18.17 -0.23
CA GLU A 241 -1.44 19.56 -0.47
C GLU A 241 -0.49 20.54 0.25
N TYR A 242 -0.24 20.28 1.54
CA TYR A 242 0.67 21.10 2.32
C TYR A 242 2.11 21.09 1.76
N GLU A 243 2.63 19.89 1.51
CA GLU A 243 4.03 19.75 1.05
C GLU A 243 4.23 20.33 -0.34
N ALA A 244 3.28 20.15 -1.26
CA ALA A 244 3.34 20.72 -2.59
C ALA A 244 3.32 22.26 -2.54
N ALA A 245 2.45 22.85 -1.71
CA ALA A 245 2.40 24.30 -1.51
C ALA A 245 3.71 24.83 -0.90
N ARG A 246 4.26 24.16 0.13
CA ARG A 246 5.56 24.50 0.74
C ARG A 246 6.69 24.48 -0.28
N GLN A 247 6.75 23.46 -1.13
CA GLN A 247 7.79 23.34 -2.15
C GLN A 247 7.69 24.46 -3.19
N VAL A 248 6.47 24.80 -3.63
CA VAL A 248 6.25 25.94 -4.55
C VAL A 248 6.73 27.25 -3.92
N GLU A 249 6.37 27.53 -2.67
CA GLU A 249 6.79 28.72 -1.95
C GLU A 249 8.33 28.82 -1.86
N LEU A 250 9.02 27.73 -1.56
CA LEU A 250 10.48 27.69 -1.52
C LEU A 250 11.10 28.03 -2.88
N ILE A 251 10.60 27.40 -3.95
CA ILE A 251 11.09 27.61 -5.32
C ILE A 251 10.89 29.08 -5.74
N GLU A 252 9.72 29.64 -5.46
CA GLU A 252 9.41 31.04 -5.82
C GLU A 252 10.24 32.05 -5.05
N ASN A 253 10.62 31.73 -3.81
CA ASN A 253 11.56 32.49 -3.00
C ASN A 253 13.05 32.25 -3.35
N GLY A 254 13.34 31.52 -4.42
CA GLY A 254 14.70 31.20 -4.87
C GLY A 254 15.47 30.24 -3.96
N LYS A 255 14.78 29.56 -3.06
CA LYS A 255 15.35 28.53 -2.17
C LYS A 255 15.36 27.17 -2.85
N LYS A 256 16.31 26.34 -2.47
CA LYS A 256 16.36 24.92 -2.91
C LYS A 256 15.52 24.05 -1.99
N ILE A 257 14.95 23.00 -2.57
CA ILE A 257 14.32 21.92 -1.82
C ILE A 257 15.40 20.90 -1.49
N ASP A 258 15.51 20.53 -0.22
CA ASP A 258 16.35 19.42 0.21
C ASP A 258 15.60 18.11 0.11
N GLN A 259 16.29 17.06 -0.38
CA GLN A 259 15.74 15.70 -0.36
C GLN A 259 15.79 15.19 1.08
N GLU A 260 14.64 15.05 1.70
CA GLU A 260 14.52 14.69 3.12
C GLU A 260 13.28 13.85 3.39
N THR A 261 13.27 13.16 4.54
CA THR A 261 12.08 12.53 5.11
C THR A 261 11.41 13.53 6.05
N ARG A 262 10.10 13.70 5.87
CA ARG A 262 9.26 14.61 6.64
C ARG A 262 8.16 13.85 7.37
N LEU A 263 7.81 14.30 8.55
CA LEU A 263 6.68 13.78 9.33
C LEU A 263 5.46 14.67 9.14
N PHE A 264 4.30 14.08 8.85
CA PHE A 264 3.05 14.83 8.86
C PHE A 264 2.52 14.97 10.29
N ASP A 265 2.35 16.20 10.76
CA ASP A 265 1.73 16.53 12.05
C ASP A 265 0.23 16.73 11.85
N THR A 266 -0.56 15.73 12.24
CA THR A 266 -2.01 15.73 12.06
C THR A 266 -2.77 16.76 12.88
N LYS A 267 -2.14 17.30 13.95
CA LYS A 267 -2.76 18.34 14.79
C LYS A 267 -2.58 19.72 14.17
N LYS A 268 -1.41 19.98 13.56
CA LYS A 268 -1.09 21.25 12.93
C LYS A 268 -1.37 21.27 11.44
N ASN A 269 -1.61 20.11 10.83
CA ASN A 269 -1.76 19.92 9.38
C ASN A 269 -0.56 20.43 8.59
N GLU A 270 0.65 20.15 9.06
CA GLU A 270 1.90 20.57 8.45
C GLU A 270 2.91 19.41 8.36
N THR A 271 3.81 19.48 7.39
CA THR A 271 4.97 18.59 7.36
C THR A 271 6.14 19.24 8.07
N ARG A 272 6.90 18.46 8.84
CA ARG A 272 8.16 18.92 9.47
C ARG A 272 9.30 17.95 9.16
N SER A 273 10.51 18.47 9.02
CA SER A 273 11.70 17.64 8.80
C SER A 273 11.90 16.67 9.96
N MET A 274 12.17 15.41 9.65
CA MET A 274 12.55 14.40 10.63
C MET A 274 14.06 14.27 10.77
N ARG A 275 14.81 14.45 9.67
CA ARG A 275 16.26 14.26 9.60
C ARG A 275 16.87 15.15 8.53
N SER A 276 18.08 15.64 8.79
CA SER A 276 18.89 16.32 7.80
C SER A 276 19.53 15.35 6.80
N LYS A 277 20.05 15.84 5.68
CA LYS A 277 20.76 15.08 4.63
C LYS A 277 21.93 14.22 5.13
N GLU A 278 22.50 14.56 6.28
CA GLU A 278 23.64 13.86 6.87
C GLU A 278 23.31 12.44 7.37
N ASP A 279 22.02 12.12 7.50
CA ASP A 279 21.51 10.85 8.03
C ASP A 279 20.98 9.91 6.95
N ALA A 280 21.30 10.08 5.66
CA ALA A 280 20.96 9.12 4.62
C ALA A 280 21.70 7.81 4.90
N HIS A 281 20.98 6.82 5.45
CA HIS A 281 21.56 5.53 5.76
C HIS A 281 21.94 4.78 4.47
N ASP A 282 23.22 4.50 4.30
CA ASP A 282 23.67 3.43 3.41
C ASP A 282 23.31 2.10 4.08
N TYR A 283 22.21 1.47 3.65
CA TYR A 283 21.75 0.20 4.20
C TYR A 283 22.67 -0.99 3.88
N ARG A 284 23.69 -0.82 3.06
CA ARG A 284 24.70 -1.84 2.71
C ARG A 284 24.06 -3.19 2.39
N TYR A 285 23.10 -3.17 1.46
CA TYR A 285 22.41 -4.39 1.04
C TYR A 285 23.38 -5.46 0.57
N PHE A 286 23.16 -6.69 1.04
CA PHE A 286 23.82 -7.89 0.52
C PHE A 286 22.86 -9.09 0.67
N PRO A 287 23.02 -10.13 -0.19
CA PRO A 287 22.19 -11.33 -0.10
C PRO A 287 22.28 -11.97 1.28
N ASP A 288 21.14 -12.35 1.86
CA ASP A 288 21.11 -13.03 3.14
C ASP A 288 21.79 -14.40 3.01
N PRO A 289 22.85 -14.69 3.78
CA PRO A 289 23.62 -15.93 3.65
C PRO A 289 22.85 -17.18 4.12
N ASP A 290 21.81 -16.99 4.93
CA ASP A 290 21.01 -18.07 5.51
C ASP A 290 19.81 -18.44 4.62
N LEU A 291 19.56 -17.68 3.53
CA LEU A 291 18.46 -17.90 2.61
C LEU A 291 18.97 -18.20 1.20
N LEU A 292 18.58 -19.35 0.67
CA LEU A 292 18.82 -19.67 -0.73
C LEU A 292 18.00 -18.78 -1.65
N PRO A 293 18.50 -18.45 -2.85
CA PRO A 293 17.70 -17.78 -3.86
C PRO A 293 16.41 -18.54 -4.14
N LEU A 294 15.31 -17.79 -4.19
CA LEU A 294 14.00 -18.33 -4.51
C LEU A 294 13.88 -18.56 -6.02
N LYS A 295 13.56 -19.78 -6.41
CA LYS A 295 13.28 -20.16 -7.80
C LYS A 295 11.82 -20.56 -7.91
N LEU A 296 11.03 -19.77 -8.63
CA LEU A 296 9.61 -20.02 -8.88
C LEU A 296 9.47 -20.81 -10.18
N GLU A 297 8.87 -21.97 -10.09
CA GLU A 297 8.50 -22.76 -11.27
C GLU A 297 7.36 -22.08 -12.02
N GLN A 298 7.44 -22.05 -13.36
CA GLN A 298 6.40 -21.46 -14.20
C GLN A 298 5.04 -22.12 -13.95
N LYS A 299 5.02 -23.43 -13.70
CA LYS A 299 3.81 -24.16 -13.36
C LYS A 299 3.09 -23.59 -12.11
N LEU A 300 3.84 -23.24 -11.06
CA LEU A 300 3.25 -22.63 -9.86
C LEU A 300 2.59 -21.28 -10.19
N ILE A 301 3.27 -20.45 -10.98
CA ILE A 301 2.75 -19.14 -11.41
C ILE A 301 1.47 -19.32 -12.24
N ASP A 302 1.46 -20.27 -13.18
CA ASP A 302 0.31 -20.56 -14.03
C ASP A 302 -0.88 -21.10 -13.24
N ASP A 303 -0.63 -21.96 -12.26
CA ASP A 303 -1.67 -22.52 -11.40
C ASP A 303 -2.26 -21.43 -10.48
N LEU A 304 -1.45 -20.57 -9.91
CA LEU A 304 -1.91 -19.42 -9.14
C LEU A 304 -2.73 -18.46 -10.00
N LYS A 305 -2.30 -18.19 -11.23
CA LYS A 305 -3.04 -17.33 -12.18
C LYS A 305 -4.42 -17.89 -12.51
N LYS A 306 -4.54 -19.20 -12.70
CA LYS A 306 -5.83 -19.87 -12.96
C LYS A 306 -6.76 -19.84 -11.74
N SER A 307 -6.22 -19.82 -10.53
CA SER A 307 -6.96 -19.82 -9.27
C SER A 307 -7.38 -18.43 -8.80
N LEU A 308 -7.00 -17.34 -9.50
CA LEU A 308 -7.39 -15.99 -9.11
C LEU A 308 -8.91 -15.83 -9.20
N PRO A 309 -9.52 -15.18 -8.20
CA PRO A 309 -10.93 -14.79 -8.30
C PRO A 309 -11.13 -13.72 -9.37
N GLU A 310 -12.37 -13.48 -9.73
CA GLU A 310 -12.73 -12.35 -10.57
C GLU A 310 -12.39 -11.04 -9.84
N LEU A 311 -11.56 -10.20 -10.47
CA LEU A 311 -11.10 -8.94 -9.90
C LEU A 311 -12.16 -7.82 -10.05
N PRO A 312 -12.12 -6.75 -9.22
CA PRO A 312 -13.13 -5.69 -9.20
C PRO A 312 -13.45 -5.09 -10.56
N ASP A 313 -12.45 -4.84 -11.42
CA ASP A 313 -12.65 -4.23 -12.73
C ASP A 313 -13.45 -5.13 -13.67
N LYS A 314 -13.11 -6.42 -13.73
CA LYS A 314 -13.85 -7.39 -14.54
C LYS A 314 -15.27 -7.60 -14.00
N LYS A 315 -15.42 -7.66 -12.68
CA LYS A 315 -16.72 -7.78 -12.04
C LYS A 315 -17.59 -6.56 -12.31
N LYS A 316 -17.02 -5.35 -12.28
CA LYS A 316 -17.68 -4.10 -12.68
C LYS A 316 -18.16 -4.14 -14.13
N GLU A 317 -17.28 -4.54 -15.05
CA GLU A 317 -17.64 -4.68 -16.47
C GLU A 317 -18.78 -5.69 -16.65
N ARG A 318 -18.73 -6.83 -15.95
CA ARG A 318 -19.78 -7.84 -15.98
C ARG A 318 -21.10 -7.31 -15.41
N PHE A 319 -21.10 -6.60 -14.29
CA PHE A 319 -22.32 -6.00 -13.71
C PHE A 319 -22.98 -4.99 -14.66
N VAL A 320 -22.18 -4.18 -15.34
CA VAL A 320 -22.73 -3.26 -16.35
C VAL A 320 -23.30 -4.05 -17.54
N LYS A 321 -22.57 -5.03 -18.06
CA LYS A 321 -22.95 -5.74 -19.29
C LYS A 321 -24.10 -6.75 -19.06
N GLU A 322 -24.06 -7.52 -17.99
CA GLU A 322 -24.98 -8.66 -17.79
C GLU A 322 -26.12 -8.33 -16.82
N TYR A 323 -25.90 -7.39 -15.89
CA TYR A 323 -26.91 -7.02 -14.90
C TYR A 323 -27.60 -5.70 -15.23
N GLY A 324 -27.15 -4.99 -16.29
CA GLY A 324 -27.77 -3.75 -16.76
C GLY A 324 -27.58 -2.56 -15.81
N LEU A 325 -26.58 -2.63 -14.91
CA LEU A 325 -26.25 -1.54 -14.00
C LEU A 325 -25.55 -0.42 -14.75
N ASN A 326 -25.72 0.81 -14.28
CA ASN A 326 -24.88 1.90 -14.76
C ASN A 326 -23.47 1.83 -14.12
N ALA A 327 -22.52 2.59 -14.67
CA ALA A 327 -21.12 2.56 -14.21
C ALA A 327 -20.95 2.96 -12.74
N TYR A 328 -21.79 3.87 -12.23
CA TYR A 328 -21.76 4.31 -10.84
C TYR A 328 -22.26 3.20 -9.90
N GLU A 329 -23.42 2.61 -10.18
CA GLU A 329 -24.00 1.50 -9.43
C GLU A 329 -23.02 0.33 -9.34
N ALA A 330 -22.46 -0.09 -10.49
CA ALA A 330 -21.48 -1.16 -10.55
C ALA A 330 -20.22 -0.84 -9.73
N ASN A 331 -19.71 0.39 -9.81
CA ASN A 331 -18.53 0.81 -9.06
C ASN A 331 -18.74 0.79 -7.55
N VAL A 332 -19.90 1.23 -7.06
CA VAL A 332 -20.24 1.19 -5.63
C VAL A 332 -20.35 -0.26 -5.15
N LEU A 333 -21.04 -1.12 -5.89
CA LEU A 333 -21.27 -2.52 -5.50
C LEU A 333 -20.03 -3.41 -5.57
N VAL A 334 -19.00 -3.04 -6.35
CA VAL A 334 -17.72 -3.79 -6.39
C VAL A 334 -16.64 -3.17 -5.49
N SER A 335 -16.91 -2.08 -4.80
CA SER A 335 -15.90 -1.39 -3.99
C SER A 335 -15.33 -2.27 -2.87
N GLU A 336 -16.17 -3.08 -2.24
CA GLU A 336 -15.83 -4.04 -1.22
C GLU A 336 -16.28 -5.44 -1.65
N LYS A 337 -15.43 -6.44 -1.38
CA LYS A 337 -15.69 -7.83 -1.81
C LYS A 337 -16.98 -8.38 -1.22
N GLU A 338 -17.20 -8.16 0.06
CA GLU A 338 -18.34 -8.67 0.83
C GLU A 338 -19.67 -8.09 0.32
N ILE A 339 -19.67 -6.79 0.00
CA ILE A 339 -20.82 -6.11 -0.62
C ILE A 339 -21.13 -6.73 -1.98
N SER A 340 -20.09 -6.93 -2.78
CA SER A 340 -20.23 -7.51 -4.12
C SER A 340 -20.74 -8.92 -4.10
N ASP A 341 -20.21 -9.76 -3.23
CA ASP A 341 -20.62 -11.16 -3.10
C ASP A 341 -22.07 -11.25 -2.60
N TYR A 342 -22.46 -10.43 -1.62
CA TYR A 342 -23.84 -10.36 -1.14
C TYR A 342 -24.80 -9.89 -2.23
N TYR A 343 -24.43 -8.84 -2.99
CA TYR A 343 -25.24 -8.37 -4.11
C TYR A 343 -25.48 -9.49 -5.14
N GLU A 344 -24.47 -10.25 -5.50
CA GLU A 344 -24.61 -11.34 -6.45
C GLU A 344 -25.57 -12.44 -5.96
N GLU A 345 -25.55 -12.78 -4.68
CA GLU A 345 -26.51 -13.75 -4.12
C GLU A 345 -27.94 -13.22 -4.17
N VAL A 346 -28.17 -11.93 -3.84
CA VAL A 346 -29.51 -11.33 -3.95
C VAL A 346 -29.94 -11.24 -5.42
N ALA A 347 -29.05 -10.88 -6.32
CA ALA A 347 -29.32 -10.72 -7.75
C ALA A 347 -29.66 -12.04 -8.46
N LYS A 348 -29.28 -13.20 -7.90
CA LYS A 348 -29.71 -14.51 -8.38
C LYS A 348 -31.21 -14.80 -8.11
N LEU A 349 -31.75 -14.20 -7.07
CA LEU A 349 -33.10 -14.47 -6.56
C LEU A 349 -34.11 -13.37 -6.90
N SER A 350 -33.66 -12.25 -7.47
CA SER A 350 -34.52 -11.07 -7.69
C SER A 350 -34.13 -10.32 -8.97
N ASP A 351 -34.89 -9.26 -9.30
CA ASP A 351 -34.49 -8.31 -10.34
C ASP A 351 -33.17 -7.63 -9.95
N LYS A 352 -32.19 -7.72 -10.82
CA LYS A 352 -30.82 -7.27 -10.56
C LYS A 352 -30.72 -5.78 -10.31
N LYS A 353 -31.51 -4.99 -11.02
CA LYS A 353 -31.50 -3.54 -10.91
C LYS A 353 -32.23 -3.07 -9.65
N LEU A 354 -33.34 -3.71 -9.34
CA LEU A 354 -34.08 -3.47 -8.10
C LEU A 354 -33.20 -3.82 -6.88
N ALA A 355 -32.51 -4.96 -6.90
CA ALA A 355 -31.58 -5.38 -5.86
C ALA A 355 -30.48 -4.34 -5.63
N ALA A 356 -29.88 -3.81 -6.70
CA ALA A 356 -28.88 -2.74 -6.62
C ALA A 356 -29.44 -1.47 -5.96
N THR A 357 -30.63 -1.04 -6.35
CA THR A 357 -31.29 0.14 -5.80
C THR A 357 -31.56 -0.02 -4.29
N TRP A 358 -32.10 -1.15 -3.86
CA TRP A 358 -32.38 -1.43 -2.45
C TRP A 358 -31.10 -1.51 -1.62
N MET A 359 -30.06 -2.15 -2.13
CA MET A 359 -28.78 -2.23 -1.41
C MET A 359 -28.14 -0.86 -1.24
N MET A 360 -28.07 -0.09 -2.31
CA MET A 360 -27.41 1.23 -2.29
C MET A 360 -28.22 2.28 -1.51
N GLY A 361 -29.55 2.13 -1.43
CA GLY A 361 -30.43 2.98 -0.64
C GLY A 361 -30.59 2.47 0.79
N ASP A 362 -31.55 1.57 0.97
CA ASP A 362 -32.04 1.18 2.29
C ASP A 362 -31.00 0.39 3.11
N LEU A 363 -30.35 -0.63 2.49
CA LEU A 363 -29.38 -1.45 3.23
C LEU A 363 -28.16 -0.64 3.69
N PHE A 364 -27.58 0.17 2.80
CA PHE A 364 -26.41 0.99 3.16
C PHE A 364 -26.79 2.08 4.17
N ALA A 365 -27.99 2.65 4.10
CA ALA A 365 -28.46 3.57 5.14
C ALA A 365 -28.55 2.88 6.51
N MET A 366 -29.15 1.69 6.57
CA MET A 366 -29.22 0.90 7.82
C MET A 366 -27.85 0.51 8.37
N LEU A 367 -26.91 0.08 7.51
CA LEU A 367 -25.55 -0.26 7.92
C LEU A 367 -24.80 0.96 8.44
N ASN A 368 -25.05 2.13 7.84
CA ASN A 368 -24.44 3.38 8.27
C ASN A 368 -24.96 3.81 9.65
N ASP A 369 -26.28 3.73 9.87
CA ASP A 369 -26.91 4.05 11.15
C ASP A 369 -26.43 3.14 12.28
N LEU A 370 -26.12 1.88 11.97
CA LEU A 370 -25.57 0.90 12.90
C LEU A 370 -24.04 1.00 13.02
N SER A 371 -23.38 1.92 12.33
CA SER A 371 -21.91 2.02 12.22
C SER A 371 -21.22 0.74 11.71
N LEU A 372 -21.93 -0.07 10.92
CA LEU A 372 -21.46 -1.36 10.41
C LEU A 372 -20.92 -1.30 8.97
N ILE A 373 -21.01 -0.17 8.31
CA ILE A 373 -20.60 -0.01 6.90
C ILE A 373 -19.08 -0.17 6.69
N HIS A 374 -18.32 -0.14 7.78
CA HIS A 374 -16.86 -0.24 7.76
C HIS A 374 -16.32 -1.54 8.42
N ILE A 375 -17.19 -2.48 8.70
CA ILE A 375 -16.82 -3.77 9.29
C ILE A 375 -16.44 -4.77 8.20
#